data_5de11018e7ec20aab3f70ddbdeddb8ad
#
_entry.id   5de11018e7ec20aab3f70ddbdeddb8ad
#
_cell.length_a   1.000
_cell.length_b   1.000
_cell.length_c   1.000
_cell.angle_alpha   90.00
_cell.angle_beta   90.00
_cell.angle_gamma   90.00
#
_symmetry.space_group_name_H-M   'P 1'
#
loop_
_entity.id
_entity.type
_entity.pdbx_description
1 polymer ?
#
loop_
_entity_poly.entity_id
_entity_poly.type
_entity_poly.pdbx_seq_one_letter_code
_entity_poly.pdbx_strand_id
1 'polypeptide(L)' 'MAQQKYYPEEILVEKMQSGEYGCLDYINHFSAEWQEEYAHYCEEKGLTVCEDSAAGFVRFKDEQLEAAMKYGNA' A
#
# COMPACT_ATOMS: atom_id res chain seq x y z
N MET A 1 25.31 0.74 -1.69
CA MET A 1 24.11 0.33 -2.29
C MET A 1 22.88 0.77 -1.56
N ALA A 2 22.22 1.66 -2.13
CA ALA A 2 21.00 2.15 -1.51
C ALA A 2 19.88 1.22 -1.89
N GLN A 3 19.50 0.38 -0.99
CA GLN A 3 18.36 -0.49 -1.22
C GLN A 3 17.28 -0.12 -0.26
N GLN A 4 16.10 -0.03 -0.79
CA GLN A 4 14.96 0.24 0.03
C GLN A 4 14.65 -0.98 0.88
N LYS A 5 14.41 -0.74 2.15
CA LYS A 5 14.11 -1.81 3.06
C LYS A 5 12.63 -2.15 3.00
N TYR A 6 12.36 -3.42 2.85
CA TYR A 6 10.98 -3.92 2.89
C TYR A 6 10.79 -4.70 4.17
N TYR A 7 9.61 -4.55 4.76
CA TYR A 7 9.30 -5.18 6.03
C TYR A 7 8.10 -6.11 5.85
N PRO A 8 8.00 -7.15 6.68
CA PRO A 8 6.80 -7.99 6.68
C PRO A 8 5.61 -7.17 7.13
N GLU A 9 4.43 -7.64 6.75
CA GLU A 9 3.20 -6.94 7.04
C GLU A 9 3.02 -6.66 8.53
N GLU A 10 3.40 -7.61 9.35
CA GLU A 10 3.29 -7.47 10.80
C GLU A 10 4.02 -6.25 11.31
N ILE A 11 5.25 -6.07 10.82
CA ILE A 11 6.08 -4.93 11.23
C ILE A 11 5.47 -3.63 10.74
N LEU A 12 4.98 -3.63 9.51
CA LEU A 12 4.40 -2.42 8.93
C LEU A 12 3.14 -2.00 9.65
N VAL A 13 2.29 -2.95 10.00
CA VAL A 13 1.07 -2.67 10.73
C VAL A 13 1.41 -2.07 12.10
N GLU A 14 2.40 -2.63 12.75
CA GLU A 14 2.86 -2.11 14.04
C GLU A 14 3.32 -0.67 13.93
N LYS A 15 4.11 -0.38 12.90
CA LYS A 15 4.63 0.97 12.71
C LYS A 15 3.53 1.95 12.38
N MET A 16 2.52 1.50 11.67
CA MET A 16 1.36 2.37 11.38
C MET A 16 0.54 2.62 12.62
N GLN A 17 0.35 1.62 13.44
CA GLN A 17 -0.44 1.75 14.66
C GLN A 17 0.25 2.67 15.67
N SER A 18 1.56 2.63 15.71
CA SER A 18 2.32 3.48 16.61
C SER A 18 2.44 4.92 16.11
N GLY A 19 2.06 5.15 14.86
CA GLY A 19 2.15 6.46 14.26
C GLY A 19 3.49 6.76 13.65
N GLU A 20 4.38 5.79 13.61
CA GLU A 20 5.71 5.97 13.04
C GLU A 20 5.63 6.06 11.52
N TYR A 21 4.77 5.27 10.91
CA TYR A 21 4.59 5.24 9.46
C TYR A 21 3.18 5.65 9.10
N GLY A 22 3.05 6.35 7.98
CA GLY A 22 1.75 6.62 7.38
C GLY A 22 1.49 5.62 6.26
N CYS A 23 0.38 5.81 5.57
CA CYS A 23 0.03 4.93 4.45
C CYS A 23 1.06 4.97 3.34
N LEU A 24 1.61 6.15 3.08
CA LEU A 24 2.64 6.30 2.06
C LEU A 24 3.87 5.48 2.40
N ASP A 25 4.29 5.55 3.65
CA ASP A 25 5.45 4.78 4.11
C ASP A 25 5.15 3.29 4.04
N TYR A 26 3.94 2.92 4.37
CA TYR A 26 3.52 1.52 4.30
C TYR A 26 3.73 0.98 2.88
N ILE A 27 3.25 1.71 1.89
CA ILE A 27 3.38 1.29 0.50
C ILE A 27 4.85 1.21 0.09
N ASN A 28 5.63 2.21 0.47
CA ASN A 28 7.03 2.28 0.09
C ASN A 28 7.87 1.17 0.67
N HIS A 29 7.47 0.66 1.82
CA HIS A 29 8.24 -0.39 2.50
C HIS A 29 7.58 -1.75 2.43
N PHE A 30 6.45 -1.85 1.74
CA PHE A 30 5.75 -3.13 1.61
C PHE A 30 6.40 -3.99 0.53
N SER A 31 6.51 -3.46 -0.67
CA SER A 31 7.15 -4.17 -1.76
C SER A 31 7.31 -3.24 -2.96
N ALA A 32 8.23 -3.60 -3.84
CA ALA A 32 8.43 -2.85 -5.08
C ALA A 32 7.18 -2.93 -5.96
N GLU A 33 6.51 -4.05 -5.93
CA GLU A 33 5.29 -4.26 -6.71
C GLU A 33 4.22 -3.25 -6.31
N TRP A 34 4.04 -3.06 -5.01
CA TRP A 34 3.08 -2.11 -4.51
C TRP A 34 3.44 -0.68 -4.88
N GLN A 35 4.72 -0.38 -4.88
CA GLN A 35 5.18 0.95 -5.29
C GLN A 35 4.81 1.24 -6.73
N GLU A 36 5.01 0.28 -7.60
CA GLU A 36 4.67 0.43 -9.01
C GLU A 36 3.16 0.56 -9.21
N GLU A 37 2.41 -0.30 -8.56
CA GLU A 37 0.96 -0.26 -8.67
C GLU A 37 0.40 1.06 -8.16
N TYR A 38 0.97 1.55 -7.09
CA TYR A 38 0.54 2.82 -6.53
C TYR A 38 0.83 3.97 -7.50
N ALA A 39 1.99 3.96 -8.12
CA ALA A 39 2.34 4.97 -9.10
C ALA A 39 1.34 4.96 -10.27
N HIS A 40 1.01 3.78 -10.75
CA HIS A 40 0.01 3.63 -11.80
C HIS A 40 -1.36 4.11 -11.36
N TYR A 41 -1.73 3.78 -10.14
CA TYR A 41 -3.00 4.18 -9.58
C TYR A 41 -3.12 5.70 -9.56
N CYS A 42 -2.07 6.38 -9.11
CA CYS A 42 -2.07 7.83 -9.07
C CYS A 42 -2.12 8.42 -10.47
N GLU A 43 -1.37 7.85 -11.39
CA GLU A 43 -1.32 8.32 -12.75
C GLU A 43 -2.67 8.18 -13.44
N GLU A 44 -3.27 7.02 -13.28
CA GLU A 44 -4.55 6.72 -13.92
C GLU A 44 -5.65 7.63 -13.42
N LYS A 45 -5.65 7.92 -12.15
CA LYS A 45 -6.69 8.72 -11.54
C LYS A 45 -6.36 10.20 -11.46
N GLY A 46 -5.18 10.56 -11.91
CA GLY A 46 -4.75 11.97 -11.86
C GLY A 46 -4.52 12.46 -10.45
N LEU A 47 -4.05 11.59 -9.59
CA LEU A 47 -3.81 11.93 -8.20
C LEU A 47 -2.33 12.25 -7.96
N THR A 48 -2.09 13.06 -6.94
CA THR A 48 -0.72 13.35 -6.53
C THR A 48 -0.26 12.30 -5.54
N VAL A 49 1.02 11.93 -5.63
CA VAL A 49 1.58 11.00 -4.67
C VAL A 49 1.69 11.70 -3.32
N CYS A 50 0.83 11.31 -2.40
CA CYS A 50 0.80 11.89 -1.06
C CYS A 50 0.07 10.94 -0.12
N GLU A 51 -0.03 11.35 1.13
CA GLU A 51 -0.64 10.52 2.16
C GLU A 51 -2.10 10.20 1.84
N ASP A 52 -2.83 11.17 1.33
CA ASP A 52 -4.24 10.99 1.00
C ASP A 52 -4.45 9.94 -0.08
N SER A 53 -3.69 10.05 -1.17
CA SER A 53 -3.80 9.07 -2.24
C SER A 53 -3.28 7.71 -1.81
N ALA A 54 -2.27 7.70 -0.94
CA ALA A 54 -1.74 6.45 -0.41
C ALA A 54 -2.80 5.73 0.42
N ALA A 55 -3.52 6.47 1.25
CA ALA A 55 -4.59 5.89 2.04
C ALA A 55 -5.67 5.28 1.14
N GLY A 56 -6.00 6.00 0.07
CA GLY A 56 -6.97 5.51 -0.90
C GLY A 56 -6.51 4.24 -1.59
N PHE A 57 -5.23 4.19 -1.92
CA PHE A 57 -4.66 3.01 -2.58
C PHE A 57 -4.67 1.80 -1.65
N VAL A 58 -4.27 1.98 -0.41
CA VAL A 58 -4.26 0.89 0.56
C VAL A 58 -5.67 0.33 0.73
N ARG A 59 -6.65 1.22 0.83
CA ARG A 59 -8.03 0.83 0.95
C ARG A 59 -8.51 0.07 -0.29
N PHE A 60 -8.11 0.55 -1.45
CA PHE A 60 -8.46 -0.07 -2.71
C PHE A 60 -7.93 -1.50 -2.78
N LYS A 61 -6.67 -1.69 -2.39
CA LYS A 61 -6.07 -3.02 -2.37
C LYS A 61 -6.76 -3.94 -1.37
N ASP A 62 -7.11 -3.39 -0.23
CA ASP A 62 -7.79 -4.14 0.81
C ASP A 62 -9.15 -4.63 0.32
N GLU A 63 -9.89 -3.76 -0.35
CA GLU A 63 -11.19 -4.10 -0.90
C GLU A 63 -11.07 -5.15 -2.00
N GLN A 64 -10.05 -5.02 -2.82
CA GLN A 64 -9.82 -5.99 -3.89
C GLN A 64 -9.53 -7.37 -3.33
N LEU A 65 -8.72 -7.41 -2.30
CA LEU A 65 -8.36 -8.67 -1.67
C LEU A 65 -9.59 -9.32 -1.05
N GLU A 66 -10.40 -8.53 -0.39
CA GLU A 66 -11.62 -9.01 0.23
C GLU A 66 -12.58 -9.58 -0.82
N ALA A 67 -12.74 -8.85 -1.92
CA ALA A 67 -13.60 -9.30 -2.99
C ALA A 67 -13.09 -10.60 -3.61
N ALA A 68 -11.78 -10.69 -3.79
CA ALA A 68 -11.17 -11.90 -4.35
C ALA A 68 -11.39 -13.10 -3.44
N MET A 69 -11.27 -12.89 -2.14
CA MET A 69 -11.50 -13.95 -1.19
C MET A 69 -12.96 -14.40 -1.19
N LYS A 70 -13.85 -13.45 -1.38
CA LYS A 70 -15.27 -13.72 -1.36
C LYS A 70 -15.70 -14.53 -2.56
N TYR A 71 -15.19 -14.18 -3.74
CA TYR A 71 -15.60 -14.83 -4.99
C TYR A 71 -14.67 -15.97 -5.39
N GLY A 72 -13.42 -15.85 -5.10
CA GLY A 72 -12.45 -16.86 -5.49
C GLY A 72 -12.58 -18.13 -4.71
N ASN A 73 -13.38 -18.10 -3.72
CA ASN A 73 -13.53 -19.24 -2.83
C ASN A 73 -14.67 -20.15 -3.23
N ALA A 74 -15.23 -19.90 -4.33
CA ALA A 74 -16.40 -20.65 -4.78
C ALA A 74 -16.14 -22.16 -4.94
#